data_1b0cbcffe3507952b8bef9d5062fc630
#
_entry.id   1b0cbcffe3507952b8bef9d5062fc630
#
_cell.length_a   1.000
_cell.length_b   1.000
_cell.length_c   1.000
_cell.angle_alpha   90.00
_cell.angle_beta   90.00
_cell.angle_gamma   90.00
#
_symmetry.space_group_name_H-M   'P 1'
#
loop_
_entity.id
_entity.type
_entity.pdbx_description
1 polymer ?
#
loop_
_entity_poly.entity_id
_entity_poly.type
_entity_poly.pdbx_seq_one_letter_code
_entity_poly.pdbx_strand_id
1 'polypeptide(L)'
;MSIRVVFFDFGGVIQRTEYQAPRQQLAQRFNLEYDDIDNIVFNSPTAKQATVGEVPVEKHWEAVAKRLKVSKEDIAAVEREFFAGDVIDHSIVEYLRSLRPRYKTGLISNAWSDMREYLVRQRLDEVFDTLTISAEVGVAKPEAKIYLLALEQAQVEAEAAVFVDDVPANIEACEALGMKGILFRDPLKAMSDLKQLLKE
;
A
#
# COMPACT_ATOMS: atom_id res chain seq x y z
N MET A 1 9.09 14.42 -21.46
CA MET A 1 10.15 13.41 -21.19
C MET A 1 9.53 12.02 -21.29
N SER A 2 10.33 10.98 -21.53
CA SER A 2 9.84 9.59 -21.51
C SER A 2 9.79 9.06 -20.09
N ILE A 3 8.81 8.23 -19.75
CA ILE A 3 8.74 7.55 -18.45
C ILE A 3 9.95 6.63 -18.29
N ARG A 4 10.51 6.59 -17.09
CA ARG A 4 11.67 5.78 -16.71
C ARG A 4 11.38 4.89 -15.51
N VAL A 5 10.43 5.29 -14.66
CA VAL A 5 10.00 4.54 -13.48
C VAL A 5 8.49 4.49 -13.37
N VAL A 6 7.97 3.33 -12.97
CA VAL A 6 6.56 3.11 -12.64
C VAL A 6 6.46 2.78 -11.17
N PHE A 7 5.82 3.65 -10.40
CA PHE A 7 5.52 3.42 -9.00
C PHE A 7 4.09 2.91 -8.83
N PHE A 8 3.91 1.99 -7.91
CA PHE A 8 2.61 1.48 -7.50
C PHE A 8 2.40 1.65 -6.00
N ASP A 9 1.15 1.91 -5.59
CA ASP A 9 0.73 1.61 -4.23
C ASP A 9 0.56 0.11 -4.04
N PHE A 10 0.52 -0.33 -2.81
CA PHE A 10 0.28 -1.73 -2.47
C PHE A 10 -1.18 -1.98 -2.11
N GLY A 11 -1.65 -1.39 -1.01
CA GLY A 11 -3.02 -1.54 -0.53
C GLY A 11 -4.02 -0.85 -1.46
N GLY A 12 -5.13 -1.52 -1.80
CA GLY A 12 -6.11 -1.00 -2.76
C GLY A 12 -5.70 -1.16 -4.23
N VAL A 13 -4.44 -1.46 -4.54
CA VAL A 13 -3.92 -1.62 -5.90
C VAL A 13 -3.42 -3.04 -6.14
N ILE A 14 -2.27 -3.41 -5.58
CA ILE A 14 -1.67 -4.75 -5.75
C ILE A 14 -2.36 -5.77 -4.85
N GLN A 15 -2.68 -5.39 -3.62
CA GLN A 15 -3.45 -6.21 -2.69
C GLN A 15 -4.76 -5.51 -2.34
N ARG A 16 -5.88 -6.21 -2.51
CA ARG A 16 -7.23 -5.65 -2.27
C ARG A 16 -8.08 -6.62 -1.45
N THR A 17 -9.01 -6.08 -0.66
CA THR A 17 -10.02 -6.88 0.02
C THR A 17 -11.09 -7.33 -0.99
N GLU A 18 -10.86 -8.47 -1.62
CA GLU A 18 -11.79 -9.07 -2.59
C GLU A 18 -12.97 -9.76 -1.88
N TYR A 19 -12.74 -10.28 -0.68
CA TYR A 19 -13.75 -10.97 0.11
C TYR A 19 -13.99 -10.24 1.43
N GLN A 20 -15.12 -9.56 1.56
CA GLN A 20 -15.44 -8.80 2.78
C GLN A 20 -15.93 -9.70 3.93
N ALA A 21 -16.39 -10.92 3.62
CA ALA A 21 -16.98 -11.81 4.60
C ALA A 21 -16.11 -12.10 5.85
N PRO A 22 -14.79 -12.37 5.75
CA PRO A 22 -13.95 -12.56 6.93
C PRO A 22 -13.95 -11.35 7.87
N ARG A 23 -13.78 -10.14 7.33
CA ARG A 23 -13.77 -8.90 8.10
C ARG A 23 -15.16 -8.57 8.68
N GLN A 24 -16.25 -8.87 7.95
CA GLN A 24 -17.61 -8.76 8.46
C GLN A 24 -17.87 -9.71 9.63
N GLN A 25 -17.45 -10.98 9.52
CA GLN A 25 -17.59 -11.96 10.59
C GLN A 25 -16.78 -11.57 11.83
N LEU A 26 -15.57 -11.05 11.61
CA LEU A 26 -14.73 -10.53 12.69
C LEU A 26 -15.43 -9.36 13.42
N ALA A 27 -15.98 -8.39 12.68
CA ALA A 27 -16.72 -7.27 13.24
C ALA A 27 -17.92 -7.75 14.08
N GLN A 28 -18.74 -8.66 13.52
CA GLN A 28 -19.91 -9.24 14.21
C GLN A 28 -19.52 -9.96 15.51
N ARG A 29 -18.39 -10.68 15.55
CA ARG A 29 -17.88 -11.35 16.77
C ARG A 29 -17.66 -10.36 17.92
N PHE A 30 -17.33 -9.11 17.61
CA PHE A 30 -17.11 -8.03 18.59
C PHE A 30 -18.29 -7.08 18.74
N ASN A 31 -19.47 -7.38 18.17
CA ASN A 31 -20.63 -6.50 18.12
C ASN A 31 -20.30 -5.12 17.50
N LEU A 32 -19.55 -5.12 16.40
CA LEU A 32 -19.13 -3.96 15.63
C LEU A 32 -19.71 -4.05 14.21
N GLU A 33 -19.85 -2.89 13.56
CA GLU A 33 -20.07 -2.83 12.12
C GLU A 33 -18.73 -3.00 11.37
N TYR A 34 -18.81 -3.25 10.05
CA TYR A 34 -17.64 -3.41 9.20
C TYR A 34 -16.71 -2.19 9.28
N ASP A 35 -17.28 -0.99 9.18
CA ASP A 35 -16.50 0.26 9.22
C ASP A 35 -15.85 0.50 10.59
N ASP A 36 -16.45 0.00 11.68
CA ASP A 36 -15.87 0.14 13.02
C ASP A 36 -14.57 -0.66 13.16
N ILE A 37 -14.58 -1.93 12.72
CA ILE A 37 -13.37 -2.77 12.80
C ILE A 37 -12.29 -2.24 11.88
N ASP A 38 -12.66 -1.78 10.69
CA ASP A 38 -11.75 -1.15 9.73
C ASP A 38 -11.10 0.11 10.31
N ASN A 39 -11.91 0.97 10.95
CA ASN A 39 -11.41 2.17 11.61
C ASN A 39 -10.50 1.87 12.82
N ILE A 40 -10.80 0.81 13.59
CA ILE A 40 -9.94 0.38 14.70
C ILE A 40 -8.56 -0.02 14.18
N VAL A 41 -8.50 -0.76 13.07
CA VAL A 41 -7.26 -1.26 12.51
C VAL A 41 -6.51 -0.19 11.72
N PHE A 42 -7.15 0.57 10.82
CA PHE A 42 -6.43 1.47 9.92
C PHE A 42 -6.42 2.94 10.34
N ASN A 43 -7.43 3.39 11.10
CA ASN A 43 -7.63 4.83 11.35
C ASN A 43 -7.42 5.25 12.81
N SER A 44 -7.09 4.30 13.71
CA SER A 44 -6.81 4.60 15.12
C SER A 44 -5.55 5.46 15.29
N PRO A 45 -5.40 6.17 16.42
CA PRO A 45 -4.20 6.95 16.69
C PRO A 45 -2.91 6.12 16.59
N THR A 46 -2.91 4.88 17.09
CA THR A 46 -1.75 3.98 17.01
C THR A 46 -1.48 3.48 15.60
N ALA A 47 -2.53 3.30 14.77
CA ALA A 47 -2.35 2.98 13.35
C ALA A 47 -1.60 4.10 12.63
N LYS A 48 -2.02 5.36 12.85
CA LYS A 48 -1.36 6.53 12.27
C LYS A 48 0.10 6.65 12.70
N GLN A 49 0.39 6.43 13.98
CA GLN A 49 1.76 6.42 14.51
C GLN A 49 2.60 5.28 13.90
N ALA A 50 2.03 4.08 13.76
CA ALA A 50 2.70 2.96 13.13
C ALA A 50 2.96 3.20 11.63
N THR A 51 2.04 3.89 10.94
CA THR A 51 2.19 4.23 9.52
C THR A 51 3.40 5.13 9.24
N VAL A 52 3.79 5.96 10.20
CA VAL A 52 5.00 6.80 10.07
C VAL A 52 6.17 6.31 10.93
N GLY A 53 6.08 5.07 11.43
CA GLY A 53 7.16 4.44 12.18
C GLY A 53 7.42 4.99 13.60
N GLU A 54 6.53 5.85 14.13
CA GLU A 54 6.65 6.36 15.50
C GLU A 54 6.49 5.26 16.56
N VAL A 55 5.72 4.22 16.23
CA VAL A 55 5.58 3.00 17.02
C VAL A 55 5.70 1.77 16.12
N PRO A 56 6.27 0.66 16.61
CA PRO A 56 6.31 -0.59 15.85
C PRO A 56 4.90 -1.20 15.71
N VAL A 57 4.69 -2.02 14.69
CA VAL A 57 3.39 -2.62 14.36
C VAL A 57 2.81 -3.45 15.51
N GLU A 58 3.65 -4.09 16.31
CA GLU A 58 3.25 -4.87 17.48
C GLU A 58 2.53 -4.01 18.53
N LYS A 59 2.99 -2.75 18.72
CA LYS A 59 2.34 -1.78 19.62
C LYS A 59 0.96 -1.37 19.10
N HIS A 60 0.82 -1.25 17.81
CA HIS A 60 -0.50 -1.00 17.20
C HIS A 60 -1.43 -2.19 17.44
N TRP A 61 -0.99 -3.42 17.17
CA TRP A 61 -1.80 -4.61 17.42
C TRP A 61 -2.13 -4.84 18.91
N GLU A 62 -1.22 -4.50 19.84
CA GLU A 62 -1.54 -4.46 21.28
C GLU A 62 -2.68 -3.48 21.59
N ALA A 63 -2.71 -2.32 20.93
CA ALA A 63 -3.80 -1.35 21.10
C ALA A 63 -5.13 -1.84 20.49
N VAL A 64 -5.08 -2.50 19.33
CA VAL A 64 -6.24 -3.17 18.72
C VAL A 64 -6.80 -4.24 19.67
N ALA A 65 -5.95 -5.11 20.24
CA ALA A 65 -6.36 -6.12 21.20
C ALA A 65 -7.06 -5.52 22.42
N LYS A 66 -6.47 -4.48 22.99
CA LYS A 66 -7.07 -3.75 24.12
C LYS A 66 -8.44 -3.17 23.77
N ARG A 67 -8.60 -2.63 22.56
CA ARG A 67 -9.87 -2.06 22.08
C ARG A 67 -10.92 -3.14 21.88
N LEU A 68 -10.55 -4.30 21.37
CA LEU A 68 -11.42 -5.45 21.14
C LEU A 68 -11.58 -6.35 22.38
N LYS A 69 -10.84 -6.08 23.47
CA LYS A 69 -10.84 -6.86 24.72
C LYS A 69 -10.44 -8.33 24.51
N VAL A 70 -9.49 -8.57 23.64
CA VAL A 70 -8.90 -9.90 23.38
C VAL A 70 -7.57 -10.05 24.10
N SER A 71 -7.17 -11.30 24.34
CA SER A 71 -5.87 -11.61 24.95
C SER A 71 -4.71 -11.35 23.99
N LYS A 72 -3.48 -11.27 24.50
CA LYS A 72 -2.29 -11.13 23.64
C LYS A 72 -2.09 -12.36 22.75
N GLU A 73 -2.45 -13.52 23.24
CA GLU A 73 -2.33 -14.80 22.53
C GLU A 73 -3.28 -14.87 21.33
N ASP A 74 -4.42 -14.20 21.41
CA ASP A 74 -5.45 -14.21 20.36
C ASP A 74 -5.22 -13.15 19.27
N ILE A 75 -4.30 -12.21 19.50
CA ILE A 75 -4.06 -11.06 18.59
C ILE A 75 -3.69 -11.51 17.19
N ALA A 76 -2.78 -12.49 17.07
CA ALA A 76 -2.35 -13.00 15.78
C ALA A 76 -3.49 -13.72 15.01
N ALA A 77 -4.49 -14.24 15.72
CA ALA A 77 -5.69 -14.79 15.10
C ALA A 77 -6.58 -13.67 14.55
N VAL A 78 -6.80 -12.61 15.33
CA VAL A 78 -7.56 -11.43 14.92
C VAL A 78 -6.95 -10.78 13.67
N GLU A 79 -5.63 -10.60 13.65
CA GLU A 79 -4.89 -10.06 12.51
C GLU A 79 -5.09 -10.92 11.25
N ARG A 80 -4.87 -12.24 11.36
CA ARG A 80 -5.07 -13.16 10.24
C ARG A 80 -6.50 -13.15 9.73
N GLU A 81 -7.51 -13.11 10.61
CA GLU A 81 -8.92 -13.05 10.24
C GLU A 81 -9.26 -11.72 9.56
N PHE A 82 -8.69 -10.61 10.05
CA PHE A 82 -8.91 -9.29 9.46
C PHE A 82 -8.43 -9.22 8.02
N PHE A 83 -7.25 -9.78 7.72
CA PHE A 83 -6.67 -9.80 6.37
C PHE A 83 -7.03 -11.03 5.54
N ALA A 84 -7.86 -11.95 6.05
CA ALA A 84 -8.18 -13.22 5.36
C ALA A 84 -8.95 -13.04 4.03
N GLY A 85 -9.55 -11.87 3.82
CA GLY A 85 -10.25 -11.53 2.58
C GLY A 85 -9.39 -10.78 1.56
N ASP A 86 -8.14 -10.47 1.91
CA ASP A 86 -7.24 -9.70 1.06
C ASP A 86 -6.54 -10.62 0.06
N VAL A 87 -6.48 -10.20 -1.19
CA VAL A 87 -5.93 -10.98 -2.30
C VAL A 87 -4.92 -10.15 -3.07
N ILE A 88 -3.76 -10.76 -3.37
CA ILE A 88 -2.74 -10.17 -4.25
C ILE A 88 -3.18 -10.38 -5.71
N ASP A 89 -3.23 -9.30 -6.48
CA ASP A 89 -3.46 -9.36 -7.92
C ASP A 89 -2.18 -9.78 -8.66
N HIS A 90 -2.05 -11.08 -8.87
CA HIS A 90 -0.88 -11.62 -9.56
C HIS A 90 -0.76 -11.15 -11.01
N SER A 91 -1.84 -10.68 -11.64
CA SER A 91 -1.76 -10.13 -13.00
C SER A 91 -1.00 -8.80 -13.03
N ILE A 92 -1.19 -7.96 -12.01
CA ILE A 92 -0.41 -6.72 -11.83
C ILE A 92 1.04 -7.04 -11.50
N VAL A 93 1.29 -8.04 -10.64
CA VAL A 93 2.65 -8.49 -10.29
C VAL A 93 3.41 -8.96 -11.53
N GLU A 94 2.80 -9.80 -12.36
CA GLU A 94 3.41 -10.28 -13.61
C GLU A 94 3.63 -9.13 -14.61
N TYR A 95 2.70 -8.19 -14.68
CA TYR A 95 2.89 -7.01 -15.51
C TYR A 95 4.09 -6.18 -15.05
N LEU A 96 4.22 -5.92 -13.74
CA LEU A 96 5.39 -5.22 -13.18
C LEU A 96 6.70 -5.94 -13.51
N ARG A 97 6.74 -7.26 -13.42
CA ARG A 97 7.91 -8.06 -13.84
C ARG A 97 8.23 -7.86 -15.31
N SER A 98 7.21 -7.79 -16.17
CA SER A 98 7.36 -7.63 -17.61
C SER A 98 7.90 -6.25 -18.02
N LEU A 99 7.73 -5.23 -17.18
CA LEU A 99 8.26 -3.89 -17.42
C LEU A 99 9.79 -3.84 -17.39
N ARG A 100 10.41 -4.75 -16.64
CA ARG A 100 11.86 -4.81 -16.47
C ARG A 100 12.54 -5.56 -17.64
N PRO A 101 13.71 -5.13 -18.10
CA PRO A 101 14.52 -4.02 -17.60
C PRO A 101 14.23 -2.65 -18.26
N ARG A 102 13.17 -2.54 -19.06
CA ARG A 102 12.90 -1.31 -19.84
C ARG A 102 12.54 -0.12 -18.95
N TYR A 103 11.82 -0.39 -17.85
CA TYR A 103 11.43 0.58 -16.85
C TYR A 103 11.89 0.12 -15.47
N LYS A 104 12.27 1.06 -14.62
CA LYS A 104 12.37 0.77 -13.18
C LYS A 104 10.96 0.59 -12.61
N THR A 105 10.85 -0.26 -11.60
CA THR A 105 9.60 -0.46 -10.85
C THR A 105 9.82 -0.07 -9.40
N GLY A 106 8.87 0.61 -8.80
CA GLY A 106 8.98 1.06 -7.41
C GLY A 106 7.65 0.91 -6.65
N LEU A 107 7.76 0.81 -5.34
CA LEU A 107 6.63 0.84 -4.42
C LEU A 107 6.65 2.16 -3.64
N ILE A 108 5.48 2.81 -3.48
CA ILE A 108 5.27 3.91 -2.54
C ILE A 108 4.03 3.55 -1.73
N SER A 109 4.18 3.09 -0.50
CA SER A 109 3.07 2.58 0.30
C SER A 109 2.99 3.17 1.70
N ASN A 110 1.76 3.54 2.11
CA ASN A 110 1.44 3.81 3.50
C ASN A 110 1.27 2.48 4.21
N ALA A 111 2.32 2.02 4.88
CA ALA A 111 2.35 0.70 5.50
C ALA A 111 3.16 0.70 6.79
N TRP A 112 2.96 -0.32 7.60
CA TRP A 112 3.62 -0.50 8.89
C TRP A 112 5.02 -1.14 8.76
N SER A 113 5.72 -1.26 9.87
CA SER A 113 7.12 -1.69 9.92
C SER A 113 7.39 -3.12 9.44
N ASP A 114 6.38 -3.99 9.39
CA ASP A 114 6.48 -5.38 8.92
C ASP A 114 6.26 -5.56 7.40
N MET A 115 5.94 -4.47 6.69
CA MET A 115 5.62 -4.52 5.25
C MET A 115 6.75 -5.13 4.42
N ARG A 116 8.00 -4.78 4.69
CA ARG A 116 9.15 -5.34 3.95
C ARG A 116 9.26 -6.86 4.11
N GLU A 117 9.09 -7.35 5.35
CA GLU A 117 9.09 -8.79 5.62
C GLU A 117 7.90 -9.49 4.95
N TYR A 118 6.74 -8.82 4.91
CA TYR A 118 5.58 -9.33 4.19
C TYR A 118 5.87 -9.49 2.69
N LEU A 119 6.46 -8.49 2.04
CA LEU A 119 6.84 -8.55 0.63
C LEU A 119 7.80 -9.71 0.35
N VAL A 120 8.82 -9.91 1.21
CA VAL A 120 9.76 -11.03 1.10
C VAL A 120 9.05 -12.37 1.24
N ARG A 121 8.17 -12.54 2.24
CA ARG A 121 7.38 -13.78 2.42
C ARG A 121 6.51 -14.09 1.20
N GLN A 122 5.99 -13.06 0.53
CA GLN A 122 5.17 -13.20 -0.69
C GLN A 122 5.99 -13.27 -1.98
N ARG A 123 7.34 -13.18 -1.92
CA ARG A 123 8.25 -13.10 -3.07
C ARG A 123 7.93 -11.93 -4.01
N LEU A 124 7.54 -10.80 -3.42
CA LEU A 124 7.21 -9.56 -4.12
C LEU A 124 8.33 -8.52 -4.05
N ASP A 125 9.29 -8.68 -3.15
CA ASP A 125 10.44 -7.78 -3.02
C ASP A 125 11.28 -7.73 -4.28
N GLU A 126 11.40 -8.83 -5.00
CA GLU A 126 12.12 -8.92 -6.29
C GLU A 126 11.41 -8.19 -7.46
N VAL A 127 10.14 -7.83 -7.28
CA VAL A 127 9.35 -7.14 -8.31
C VAL A 127 9.73 -5.67 -8.43
N PHE A 128 10.29 -5.10 -7.36
CA PHE A 128 10.58 -3.67 -7.25
C PHE A 128 12.08 -3.40 -7.21
N ASP A 129 12.51 -2.35 -7.93
CA ASP A 129 13.87 -1.81 -7.83
C ASP A 129 14.02 -0.90 -6.61
N THR A 130 12.92 -0.26 -6.17
CA THR A 130 12.90 0.61 -4.99
C THR A 130 11.64 0.37 -4.15
N LEU A 131 11.80 0.46 -2.83
CA LEU A 131 10.70 0.34 -1.86
C LEU A 131 10.70 1.57 -0.96
N THR A 132 9.66 2.40 -1.06
CA THR A 132 9.44 3.55 -0.19
C THR A 132 8.23 3.26 0.71
N ILE A 133 8.50 2.78 1.90
CA ILE A 133 7.52 2.36 2.90
C ILE A 133 7.44 3.47 3.96
N SER A 134 6.24 3.99 4.21
CA SER A 134 6.05 5.17 5.08
C SER A 134 6.61 4.99 6.49
N ALA A 135 6.46 3.81 7.10
CA ALA A 135 7.02 3.54 8.42
C ALA A 135 8.56 3.53 8.45
N GLU A 136 9.22 3.24 7.33
CA GLU A 136 10.69 3.25 7.24
C GLU A 136 11.24 4.65 7.01
N VAL A 137 10.50 5.50 6.26
CA VAL A 137 10.95 6.84 5.89
C VAL A 137 10.39 7.96 6.78
N GLY A 138 9.49 7.62 7.72
CA GLY A 138 8.95 8.54 8.71
C GLY A 138 7.95 9.56 8.15
N VAL A 139 7.38 9.31 6.97
CA VAL A 139 6.42 10.20 6.30
C VAL A 139 5.48 9.38 5.41
N ALA A 140 4.22 9.80 5.32
CA ALA A 140 3.18 9.09 4.60
C ALA A 140 2.59 9.91 3.45
N LYS A 141 2.04 9.25 2.43
CA LYS A 141 1.18 9.87 1.43
C LYS A 141 -0.04 10.51 2.12
N PRO A 142 -0.51 11.67 1.70
CA PRO A 142 -0.14 12.44 0.50
C PRO A 142 0.96 13.50 0.72
N GLU A 143 1.79 13.41 1.76
CA GLU A 143 2.86 14.38 1.98
C GLU A 143 3.90 14.35 0.84
N ALA A 144 4.25 15.52 0.30
CA ALA A 144 5.18 15.64 -0.83
C ALA A 144 6.52 14.91 -0.60
N LYS A 145 7.00 14.89 0.65
CA LYS A 145 8.30 14.32 1.02
C LYS A 145 8.42 12.83 0.67
N ILE A 146 7.36 12.01 0.78
CA ILE A 146 7.45 10.58 0.47
C ILE A 146 7.72 10.35 -1.02
N TYR A 147 7.10 11.14 -1.89
CA TYR A 147 7.30 11.04 -3.34
C TYR A 147 8.70 11.52 -3.73
N LEU A 148 9.19 12.60 -3.13
CA LEU A 148 10.56 13.08 -3.37
C LEU A 148 11.59 12.04 -2.96
N LEU A 149 11.42 11.36 -1.83
CA LEU A 149 12.28 10.26 -1.41
C LEU A 149 12.23 9.07 -2.39
N ALA A 150 11.04 8.75 -2.90
CA ALA A 150 10.89 7.68 -3.90
C ALA A 150 11.60 8.03 -5.22
N LEU A 151 11.47 9.27 -5.69
CA LEU A 151 12.16 9.77 -6.88
C LEU A 151 13.69 9.75 -6.71
N GLU A 152 14.18 10.17 -5.53
CA GLU A 152 15.61 10.13 -5.19
C GLU A 152 16.13 8.69 -5.19
N GLN A 153 15.44 7.75 -4.54
CA GLN A 153 15.81 6.34 -4.55
C GLN A 153 15.84 5.75 -5.97
N ALA A 154 14.88 6.11 -6.80
CA ALA A 154 14.81 5.67 -8.19
C ALA A 154 15.82 6.41 -9.10
N GLN A 155 16.41 7.52 -8.64
CA GLN A 155 17.33 8.38 -9.41
C GLN A 155 16.68 8.93 -10.70
N VAL A 156 15.47 9.46 -10.58
CA VAL A 156 14.71 10.06 -11.70
C VAL A 156 14.08 11.38 -11.31
N GLU A 157 13.85 12.24 -12.31
CA GLU A 157 13.06 13.44 -12.15
C GLU A 157 11.54 13.12 -12.17
N ALA A 158 10.74 13.97 -11.56
CA ALA A 158 9.31 13.75 -11.41
C ALA A 158 8.58 13.50 -12.74
N GLU A 159 8.93 14.27 -13.78
CA GLU A 159 8.31 14.17 -15.10
C GLU A 159 8.61 12.84 -15.84
N ALA A 160 9.59 12.09 -15.35
CA ALA A 160 9.94 10.76 -15.84
C ALA A 160 9.32 9.61 -15.00
N ALA A 161 8.46 9.94 -14.07
CA ALA A 161 7.78 8.99 -13.17
C ALA A 161 6.28 8.96 -13.40
N VAL A 162 5.68 7.78 -13.25
CA VAL A 162 4.24 7.58 -13.12
C VAL A 162 3.94 6.86 -11.81
N PHE A 163 2.87 7.25 -11.14
CA PHE A 163 2.39 6.64 -9.90
C PHE A 163 0.94 6.16 -10.07
N VAL A 164 0.68 4.93 -9.66
CA VAL A 164 -0.63 4.26 -9.69
C VAL A 164 -1.11 4.06 -8.25
N ASP A 165 -2.24 4.66 -7.88
CA ASP A 165 -2.78 4.66 -6.51
C ASP A 165 -4.31 4.78 -6.56
N ASP A 166 -5.04 4.19 -5.61
CA ASP A 166 -6.51 4.21 -5.55
C ASP A 166 -7.07 5.43 -4.82
N VAL A 167 -6.22 6.21 -4.13
CA VAL A 167 -6.63 7.39 -3.34
C VAL A 167 -6.42 8.67 -4.14
N PRO A 168 -7.50 9.45 -4.44
CA PRO A 168 -7.38 10.67 -5.23
C PRO A 168 -6.38 11.68 -4.68
N ALA A 169 -6.35 11.89 -3.36
CA ALA A 169 -5.43 12.85 -2.73
C ALA A 169 -3.95 12.47 -2.94
N ASN A 170 -3.63 11.18 -3.04
CA ASN A 170 -2.28 10.71 -3.32
C ASN A 170 -1.89 11.03 -4.78
N ILE A 171 -2.83 10.86 -5.71
CA ILE A 171 -2.63 11.21 -7.12
C ILE A 171 -2.46 12.73 -7.29
N GLU A 172 -3.33 13.54 -6.69
CA GLU A 172 -3.21 14.99 -6.72
C GLU A 172 -1.85 15.47 -6.18
N ALA A 173 -1.37 14.85 -5.08
CA ALA A 173 -0.08 15.20 -4.49
C ALA A 173 1.11 14.83 -5.39
N CYS A 174 1.11 13.68 -6.04
CA CYS A 174 2.19 13.31 -6.94
C CYS A 174 2.19 14.17 -8.22
N GLU A 175 1.02 14.52 -8.75
CA GLU A 175 0.88 15.40 -9.91
C GLU A 175 1.34 16.83 -9.63
N ALA A 176 1.10 17.34 -8.42
CA ALA A 176 1.60 18.63 -7.98
C ALA A 176 3.15 18.73 -7.99
N LEU A 177 3.83 17.59 -7.93
CA LEU A 177 5.31 17.50 -8.05
C LEU A 177 5.79 17.30 -9.49
N GLY A 178 4.89 17.14 -10.46
CA GLY A 178 5.20 16.91 -11.87
C GLY A 178 5.23 15.44 -12.30
N MET A 179 4.95 14.50 -11.41
CA MET A 179 4.75 13.08 -11.76
C MET A 179 3.48 12.92 -12.62
N LYS A 180 3.36 11.79 -13.31
CA LYS A 180 2.09 11.37 -13.90
C LYS A 180 1.31 10.55 -12.87
N GLY A 181 0.03 10.87 -12.67
CA GLY A 181 -0.88 10.13 -11.79
C GLY A 181 -1.83 9.21 -12.58
N ILE A 182 -2.07 8.01 -12.09
CA ILE A 182 -3.12 7.11 -12.57
C ILE A 182 -3.96 6.68 -11.39
N LEU A 183 -5.22 7.13 -11.37
CA LEU A 183 -6.16 6.75 -10.32
C LEU A 183 -6.71 5.34 -10.57
N PHE A 184 -6.42 4.43 -9.64
CA PHE A 184 -6.77 3.02 -9.72
C PHE A 184 -8.18 2.77 -9.14
N ARG A 185 -9.22 3.03 -9.93
CA ARG A 185 -10.62 2.71 -9.57
C ARG A 185 -11.14 1.48 -10.29
N ASP A 186 -10.76 1.35 -11.53
CA ASP A 186 -11.06 0.21 -12.41
C ASP A 186 -9.72 -0.38 -12.85
N PRO A 187 -9.41 -1.62 -12.44
CA PRO A 187 -8.13 -2.25 -12.77
C PRO A 187 -7.84 -2.31 -14.27
N LEU A 188 -8.85 -2.67 -15.09
CA LEU A 188 -8.67 -2.80 -16.53
C LEU A 188 -8.36 -1.45 -17.16
N LYS A 189 -9.11 -0.41 -16.75
CA LYS A 189 -8.89 0.95 -17.24
C LYS A 189 -7.53 1.49 -16.81
N ALA A 190 -7.19 1.39 -15.54
CA ALA A 190 -5.92 1.90 -15.01
C ALA A 190 -4.71 1.25 -15.71
N MET A 191 -4.76 -0.08 -15.90
CA MET A 191 -3.71 -0.80 -16.62
C MET A 191 -3.66 -0.44 -18.11
N SER A 192 -4.81 -0.17 -18.74
CA SER A 192 -4.86 0.33 -20.13
C SER A 192 -4.25 1.73 -20.24
N ASP A 193 -4.60 2.64 -19.32
CA ASP A 193 -4.06 4.01 -19.29
C ASP A 193 -2.53 3.98 -19.09
N LEU A 194 -2.03 3.09 -18.20
CA LEU A 194 -0.61 2.89 -17.98
C LEU A 194 0.11 2.40 -19.24
N LYS A 195 -0.40 1.37 -19.90
CA LYS A 195 0.16 0.83 -21.16
C LYS A 195 0.21 1.91 -22.24
N GLN A 196 -0.85 2.68 -22.40
CA GLN A 196 -0.89 3.79 -23.34
C GLN A 196 0.18 4.84 -23.02
N LEU A 197 0.38 5.18 -21.74
CA LEU A 197 1.39 6.14 -21.30
C LEU A 197 2.81 5.62 -21.60
N LEU A 198 3.04 4.32 -21.41
CA LEU A 198 4.31 3.65 -21.69
C LEU A 198 4.53 3.33 -23.18
N LYS A 199 3.52 3.54 -24.03
CA LYS A 199 3.53 3.22 -25.47
C LYS A 199 3.77 1.73 -25.75
N GLU A 200 3.08 0.88 -25.02
CA GLU A 200 3.06 -0.57 -25.18
C GLU A 200 1.88 -1.08 -26.01
#